data_ec0208f47ca05408e682a29de10d4627
#
_entry.id   ec0208f47ca05408e682a29de10d4627
#
_cell.length_a   1.000
_cell.length_b   1.000
_cell.length_c   1.000
_cell.angle_alpha   90.00
_cell.angle_beta   90.00
_cell.angle_gamma   90.00
#
_symmetry.space_group_name_H-M   'P 1'
#
loop_
_entity.id
_entity.type
_entity.pdbx_description
1 polymer ?
#
loop_
_entity_poly.entity_id
_entity_poly.type
_entity_poly.pdbx_seq_one_letter_code
_entity_poly.pdbx_strand_id
1 'polypeptide(L)'
;MAKNEEGKQLRCSFCGKPQELVSRMIAGPGVCICNECIELCQSVLDDENDVPKRRRPARDEERTVVPTPEEIKAGLDEYVIGQDAAKVALSVAVYNHYKRIYFSSPGDVEIAKSNILLLGPTGVGKTLLAQTLAKMLGVPFAIADATTLTEAGYVGEDVENILLRLIQAAD
;
A
#
# COMPACT_ATOMS: atom_id res chain seq x y z
N MET A 1 6.56 -12.75 54.48
CA MET A 1 6.84 -11.40 55.01
C MET A 1 7.67 -10.69 53.94
N ALA A 2 7.00 -9.97 53.06
CA ALA A 2 7.62 -9.16 52.02
C ALA A 2 7.89 -7.78 52.61
N LYS A 3 9.15 -7.38 52.67
CA LYS A 3 9.56 -6.05 53.13
C LYS A 3 9.12 -4.99 52.10
N ASN A 4 8.28 -4.10 52.57
CA ASN A 4 7.90 -2.84 51.96
C ASN A 4 9.17 -1.97 51.82
N GLU A 5 9.66 -1.76 50.58
CA GLU A 5 10.65 -0.72 50.30
C GLU A 5 9.91 0.60 50.03
N GLU A 6 9.70 1.35 51.08
CA GLU A 6 9.16 2.71 51.06
C GLU A 6 10.12 3.68 50.37
N GLY A 7 9.60 4.45 49.40
CA GLY A 7 10.14 5.80 49.15
C GLY A 7 11.13 6.02 48.04
N LYS A 8 11.25 5.15 47.03
CA LYS A 8 11.97 5.55 45.81
C LYS A 8 11.04 6.35 44.89
N GLN A 9 11.13 7.68 44.92
CA GLN A 9 10.51 8.53 43.89
C GLN A 9 10.91 8.01 42.51
N LEU A 10 9.95 7.54 41.74
CA LEU A 10 10.15 7.11 40.37
C LEU A 10 10.65 8.30 39.53
N ARG A 11 11.83 8.15 38.96
CA ARG A 11 12.46 9.18 38.10
C ARG A 11 12.69 8.59 36.73
N CYS A 12 12.51 9.40 35.70
CA CYS A 12 12.82 9.03 34.35
C CYS A 12 14.32 8.69 34.22
N SER A 13 14.66 7.51 33.76
CA SER A 13 16.06 7.06 33.56
C SER A 13 16.77 7.81 32.43
N PHE A 14 16.03 8.50 31.56
CA PHE A 14 16.57 9.29 30.46
C PHE A 14 16.84 10.76 30.85
N CYS A 15 15.85 11.46 31.37
CA CYS A 15 15.97 12.89 31.67
C CYS A 15 16.05 13.22 33.17
N GLY A 16 15.89 12.23 34.07
CA GLY A 16 15.96 12.41 35.51
C GLY A 16 14.73 13.06 36.14
N LYS A 17 13.73 13.52 35.38
CA LYS A 17 12.51 14.16 35.91
C LYS A 17 11.74 13.20 36.81
N PRO A 18 11.26 13.66 38.00
CA PRO A 18 10.41 12.82 38.85
C PRO A 18 9.01 12.69 38.25
N GLN A 19 8.30 11.65 38.65
CA GLN A 19 6.96 11.34 38.18
C GLN A 19 5.94 12.49 38.32
N GLU A 20 6.12 13.33 39.30
CA GLU A 20 5.24 14.47 39.58
C GLU A 20 5.30 15.58 38.51
N LEU A 21 6.41 15.67 37.77
CA LEU A 21 6.66 16.68 36.74
C LEU A 21 6.36 16.20 35.32
N VAL A 22 5.85 14.99 35.15
CA VAL A 22 5.57 14.39 33.82
C VAL A 22 4.15 13.84 33.78
N SER A 23 3.51 13.91 32.63
CA SER A 23 2.12 13.46 32.47
C SER A 23 1.95 11.95 32.61
N ARG A 24 2.92 11.18 32.14
CA ARG A 24 2.94 9.70 32.23
C ARG A 24 4.36 9.18 32.34
N MET A 25 4.50 8.09 33.07
CA MET A 25 5.75 7.35 33.20
C MET A 25 5.50 5.87 32.91
N ILE A 26 6.31 5.29 32.04
CA ILE A 26 6.30 3.86 31.72
C ILE A 26 7.44 3.20 32.48
N ALA A 27 7.11 2.22 33.31
CA ALA A 27 8.09 1.49 34.11
C ALA A 27 8.39 0.15 33.43
N GLY A 28 9.67 -0.16 33.30
CA GLY A 28 10.21 -1.46 32.92
C GLY A 28 11.03 -2.11 34.02
N PRO A 29 11.60 -3.29 33.82
CA PRO A 29 12.44 -3.94 34.82
C PRO A 29 13.72 -3.12 35.07
N GLY A 30 13.70 -2.35 36.18
CA GLY A 30 14.84 -1.52 36.63
C GLY A 30 14.98 -0.16 35.95
N VAL A 31 14.10 0.23 35.04
CA VAL A 31 14.14 1.50 34.29
C VAL A 31 12.75 2.13 34.16
N CYS A 32 12.71 3.47 34.07
CA CYS A 32 11.48 4.21 33.80
C CYS A 32 11.75 5.25 32.72
N ILE A 33 10.76 5.50 31.84
CA ILE A 33 10.82 6.52 30.80
C ILE A 33 9.56 7.38 30.84
N CYS A 34 9.70 8.70 30.71
CA CYS A 34 8.55 9.62 30.67
C CYS A 34 8.06 9.83 29.23
N ASN A 35 6.81 10.30 29.10
CA ASN A 35 6.19 10.61 27.82
C ASN A 35 7.00 11.62 26.98
N GLU A 36 7.58 12.65 27.56
CA GLU A 36 8.41 13.63 26.84
C GLU A 36 9.66 12.99 26.21
N CYS A 37 10.30 12.06 26.92
CA CYS A 37 11.44 11.33 26.34
C CYS A 37 11.03 10.34 25.25
N ILE A 38 9.82 9.77 25.32
CA ILE A 38 9.29 8.93 24.26
C ILE A 38 9.03 9.75 23.00
N GLU A 39 8.40 10.91 23.14
CA GLU A 39 8.16 11.85 22.03
C GLU A 39 9.47 12.32 21.39
N LEU A 40 10.48 12.64 22.20
CA LEU A 40 11.81 12.99 21.69
C LEU A 40 12.48 11.82 20.96
N CYS A 41 12.43 10.61 21.50
CA CYS A 41 12.98 9.44 20.85
C CYS A 41 12.25 9.15 19.52
N GLN A 42 10.95 9.37 19.49
CA GLN A 42 10.14 9.16 18.30
C GLN A 42 10.50 10.17 17.21
N SER A 43 10.67 11.46 17.56
CA SER A 43 11.12 12.47 16.58
C SER A 43 12.51 12.17 16.03
N VAL A 44 13.46 11.74 16.86
CA VAL A 44 14.81 11.37 16.41
C VAL A 44 14.77 10.14 15.47
N LEU A 45 13.94 9.15 15.77
CA LEU A 45 13.77 7.98 14.91
C LEU A 45 13.06 8.31 13.60
N ASP A 46 12.21 9.33 13.60
CA ASP A 46 11.53 9.80 12.40
C ASP A 46 12.49 10.62 11.51
N ASP A 47 13.38 11.43 12.12
CA ASP A 47 14.40 12.21 11.41
C ASP A 47 15.52 11.34 10.80
N GLU A 48 15.92 10.25 11.45
CA GLU A 48 16.91 9.30 10.90
C GLU A 48 16.34 8.39 9.80
N ASN A 49 15.05 8.39 9.59
CA ASN A 49 14.36 7.57 8.59
C ASN A 49 14.15 8.28 7.23
N ASP A 50 15.03 9.19 6.85
CA ASP A 50 15.09 9.73 5.48
C ASP A 50 15.65 8.72 4.44
N VAL A 51 15.75 7.46 4.83
CA VAL A 51 15.72 6.35 3.88
C VAL A 51 14.23 6.13 3.56
N PRO A 52 13.80 6.09 2.28
CA PRO A 52 12.41 5.88 1.95
C PRO A 52 11.97 4.48 2.39
N LYS A 53 11.75 4.30 3.68
CA LYS A 53 10.93 3.20 4.15
C LYS A 53 9.59 3.41 3.48
N ARG A 54 9.21 2.45 2.63
CA ARG A 54 7.83 2.28 2.21
C ARG A 54 6.97 2.63 3.41
N ARG A 55 6.47 3.86 3.46
CA ARG A 55 5.42 4.26 4.37
C ARG A 55 4.33 3.21 4.16
N ARG A 56 4.18 2.31 5.12
CA ARG A 56 2.84 1.78 5.31
C ARG A 56 2.02 3.03 5.54
N PRO A 57 1.10 3.36 4.69
CA PRO A 57 0.28 4.52 4.92
C PRO A 57 -0.27 4.36 6.33
N ALA A 58 -0.03 5.38 7.20
CA ALA A 58 -0.84 5.52 8.39
C ALA A 58 -2.27 5.27 7.91
N ARG A 59 -2.97 4.36 8.55
CA ARG A 59 -4.38 4.15 8.34
C ARG A 59 -5.08 5.43 8.79
N ASP A 60 -4.96 6.48 7.97
CA ASP A 60 -5.97 7.50 7.93
C ASP A 60 -7.24 6.74 7.53
N GLU A 61 -8.22 6.78 8.39
CA GLU A 61 -9.55 6.19 8.19
C GLU A 61 -10.36 6.97 7.13
N GLU A 62 -9.74 7.51 6.11
CA GLU A 62 -10.38 7.60 4.82
C GLU A 62 -10.48 6.16 4.33
N ARG A 63 -11.61 5.54 4.62
CA ARG A 63 -12.06 4.32 3.98
C ARG A 63 -11.83 4.52 2.49
N THR A 64 -10.76 3.95 1.97
CA THR A 64 -10.57 3.86 0.52
C THR A 64 -11.74 3.03 0.04
N VAL A 65 -12.79 3.72 -0.40
CA VAL A 65 -14.00 3.07 -0.92
C VAL A 65 -13.57 2.46 -2.23
N VAL A 66 -13.21 1.19 -2.19
CA VAL A 66 -12.94 0.44 -3.41
C VAL A 66 -14.26 0.36 -4.17
N PRO A 67 -14.34 0.91 -5.40
CA PRO A 67 -15.57 0.89 -6.16
C PRO A 67 -16.03 -0.55 -6.38
N THR A 68 -17.32 -0.78 -6.27
CA THR A 68 -17.92 -2.10 -6.48
C THR A 68 -17.76 -2.56 -7.93
N PRO A 69 -17.82 -3.87 -8.21
CA PRO A 69 -17.77 -4.37 -9.59
C PRO A 69 -18.85 -3.76 -10.49
N GLU A 70 -20.01 -3.44 -9.94
CA GLU A 70 -21.11 -2.79 -10.67
C GLU A 70 -20.76 -1.34 -11.05
N GLU A 71 -20.16 -0.57 -10.14
CA GLU A 71 -19.70 0.79 -10.40
C GLU A 71 -18.57 0.82 -11.42
N ILE A 72 -17.61 -0.13 -11.32
CA ILE A 72 -16.53 -0.26 -12.29
C ILE A 72 -17.09 -0.59 -13.68
N LYS A 73 -18.05 -1.52 -13.76
CA LYS A 73 -18.70 -1.87 -15.02
C LYS A 73 -19.46 -0.69 -15.61
N ALA A 74 -20.23 0.02 -14.79
CA ALA A 74 -20.99 1.20 -15.23
C ALA A 74 -20.07 2.27 -15.82
N GLY A 75 -18.94 2.55 -15.18
CA GLY A 75 -17.95 3.47 -15.72
C GLY A 75 -17.30 2.98 -17.03
N LEU A 76 -17.06 1.66 -17.18
CA LEU A 76 -16.60 1.12 -18.45
C LEU A 76 -17.66 1.21 -19.56
N ASP A 77 -18.95 1.13 -19.22
CA ASP A 77 -20.06 1.23 -20.17
C ASP A 77 -20.16 2.63 -20.81
N GLU A 78 -19.68 3.68 -20.11
CA GLU A 78 -19.64 5.05 -20.64
C GLU A 78 -18.65 5.21 -21.81
N TYR A 79 -17.56 4.44 -21.82
CA TYR A 79 -16.46 4.60 -22.78
C TYR A 79 -16.37 3.48 -23.82
N VAL A 80 -16.84 2.29 -23.48
CA VAL A 80 -16.69 1.10 -24.31
C VAL A 80 -18.07 0.51 -24.61
N ILE A 81 -18.42 0.44 -25.89
CA ILE A 81 -19.69 -0.14 -26.34
C ILE A 81 -19.54 -1.66 -26.49
N GLY A 82 -20.50 -2.40 -25.95
CA GLY A 82 -20.49 -3.86 -25.99
C GLY A 82 -19.44 -4.50 -25.05
N GLN A 83 -19.05 -5.72 -25.34
CA GLN A 83 -18.04 -6.49 -24.56
C GLN A 83 -18.46 -6.75 -23.09
N ASP A 84 -19.75 -6.93 -22.81
CA ASP A 84 -20.28 -7.02 -21.45
C ASP A 84 -19.63 -8.12 -20.61
N ALA A 85 -19.41 -9.29 -21.17
CA ALA A 85 -18.74 -10.40 -20.47
C ALA A 85 -17.30 -10.05 -20.04
N ALA A 86 -16.55 -9.36 -20.90
CA ALA A 86 -15.19 -8.91 -20.60
C ALA A 86 -15.19 -7.82 -19.53
N LYS A 87 -16.12 -6.87 -19.60
CA LYS A 87 -16.27 -5.80 -18.60
C LYS A 87 -16.58 -6.36 -17.21
N VAL A 88 -17.52 -7.31 -17.11
CA VAL A 88 -17.85 -7.97 -15.84
C VAL A 88 -16.64 -8.70 -15.27
N ALA A 89 -15.95 -9.50 -16.09
CA ALA A 89 -14.77 -10.24 -15.64
C ALA A 89 -13.66 -9.30 -15.15
N LEU A 90 -13.39 -8.22 -15.88
CA LEU A 90 -12.41 -7.19 -15.50
C LEU A 90 -12.80 -6.49 -14.20
N SER A 91 -14.06 -6.09 -14.07
CA SER A 91 -14.55 -5.38 -12.86
C SER A 91 -14.40 -6.23 -11.61
N VAL A 92 -14.75 -7.52 -11.67
CA VAL A 92 -14.57 -8.45 -10.55
C VAL A 92 -13.10 -8.68 -10.24
N ALA A 93 -12.26 -8.88 -11.26
CA ALA A 93 -10.83 -9.11 -11.05
C ALA A 93 -10.12 -7.91 -10.40
N VAL A 94 -10.47 -6.70 -10.83
CA VAL A 94 -9.95 -5.46 -10.24
C VAL A 94 -10.44 -5.28 -8.81
N TYR A 95 -11.71 -5.48 -8.56
CA TYR A 95 -12.26 -5.43 -7.20
C TYR A 95 -11.53 -6.40 -6.25
N ASN A 96 -11.33 -7.64 -6.67
CA ASN A 96 -10.59 -8.64 -5.90
C ASN A 96 -9.13 -8.23 -5.66
N HIS A 97 -8.49 -7.60 -6.66
CA HIS A 97 -7.12 -7.07 -6.52
C HIS A 97 -7.05 -6.01 -5.41
N TYR A 98 -7.94 -5.02 -5.43
CA TYR A 98 -8.00 -3.98 -4.40
C TYR A 98 -8.39 -4.53 -3.03
N LYS A 99 -9.37 -5.42 -2.99
CA LYS A 99 -9.78 -6.10 -1.75
C LYS A 99 -8.61 -6.82 -1.09
N ARG A 100 -7.77 -7.49 -1.88
CA ARG A 100 -6.57 -8.14 -1.38
C ARG A 100 -5.54 -7.14 -0.81
N ILE A 101 -5.37 -5.97 -1.44
CA ILE A 101 -4.39 -4.98 -1.00
C ILE A 101 -4.83 -4.27 0.28
N TYR A 102 -6.10 -3.88 0.36
CA TYR A 102 -6.59 -3.02 1.43
C TYR A 102 -7.28 -3.77 2.59
N PHE A 103 -7.84 -4.96 2.35
CA PHE A 103 -8.66 -5.67 3.30
C PHE A 103 -8.16 -7.07 3.69
N SER A 104 -6.94 -7.45 3.29
CA SER A 104 -6.35 -8.74 3.73
C SER A 104 -6.08 -8.71 5.23
N SER A 105 -6.91 -9.41 5.99
CA SER A 105 -6.72 -9.65 7.43
C SER A 105 -6.15 -11.06 7.66
N PRO A 106 -5.28 -11.26 8.67
CA PRO A 106 -4.82 -12.59 9.05
C PRO A 106 -6.02 -13.44 9.50
N GLY A 107 -6.31 -14.52 8.80
CA GLY A 107 -7.42 -15.44 9.10
C GLY A 107 -8.60 -15.36 8.13
N ASP A 108 -8.60 -14.43 7.19
CA ASP A 108 -9.60 -14.35 6.13
C ASP A 108 -9.21 -15.25 4.93
N VAL A 109 -10.19 -15.49 4.04
CA VAL A 109 -9.94 -16.28 2.83
C VAL A 109 -8.85 -15.63 1.98
N GLU A 110 -7.79 -16.34 1.67
CA GLU A 110 -6.71 -15.83 0.85
C GLU A 110 -7.16 -15.63 -0.59
N ILE A 111 -7.21 -14.36 -1.04
CA ILE A 111 -7.51 -14.01 -2.43
C ILE A 111 -6.20 -14.07 -3.22
N ALA A 112 -6.06 -15.08 -4.07
CA ALA A 112 -4.88 -15.27 -4.91
C ALA A 112 -4.68 -14.09 -5.89
N LYS A 113 -3.41 -13.76 -6.17
CA LYS A 113 -3.07 -12.81 -7.24
C LYS A 113 -3.37 -13.44 -8.59
N SER A 114 -4.15 -12.75 -9.42
CA SER A 114 -4.48 -13.21 -10.77
C SER A 114 -3.97 -12.23 -11.84
N ASN A 115 -3.56 -12.77 -12.96
CA ASN A 115 -3.27 -12.02 -14.18
C ASN A 115 -4.45 -12.19 -15.14
N ILE A 116 -4.71 -11.17 -15.96
CA ILE A 116 -5.82 -11.16 -16.91
C ILE A 116 -5.26 -11.27 -18.32
N LEU A 117 -5.77 -12.22 -19.09
CA LEU A 117 -5.44 -12.38 -20.50
C LEU A 117 -6.65 -12.01 -21.36
N LEU A 118 -6.49 -11.00 -22.22
CA LEU A 118 -7.51 -10.56 -23.17
C LEU A 118 -7.14 -11.06 -24.57
N LEU A 119 -7.96 -11.96 -25.12
CA LEU A 119 -7.80 -12.53 -26.47
C LEU A 119 -8.88 -11.98 -27.41
N GLY A 120 -8.51 -11.75 -28.65
CA GLY A 120 -9.44 -11.31 -29.69
C GLY A 120 -8.71 -10.62 -30.86
N PRO A 121 -9.40 -10.37 -31.99
CA PRO A 121 -8.83 -9.69 -33.15
C PRO A 121 -8.41 -8.25 -32.82
N THR A 122 -7.59 -7.68 -33.70
CA THR A 122 -7.18 -6.26 -33.59
C THR A 122 -8.40 -5.36 -33.75
N GLY A 123 -8.44 -4.26 -32.96
CA GLY A 123 -9.50 -3.26 -33.05
C GLY A 123 -10.72 -3.49 -32.16
N VAL A 124 -10.84 -4.63 -31.47
CA VAL A 124 -12.01 -4.91 -30.59
C VAL A 124 -11.97 -4.19 -29.24
N GLY A 125 -11.00 -3.32 -28.99
CA GLY A 125 -10.96 -2.50 -27.78
C GLY A 125 -10.23 -3.10 -26.59
N LYS A 126 -9.40 -4.15 -26.73
CA LYS A 126 -8.67 -4.75 -25.59
C LYS A 126 -7.82 -3.75 -24.82
N THR A 127 -7.01 -2.97 -25.52
CA THR A 127 -6.17 -1.93 -24.92
C THR A 127 -7.00 -0.78 -24.37
N LEU A 128 -8.08 -0.40 -25.05
CA LEU A 128 -9.00 0.63 -24.61
C LEU A 128 -9.64 0.28 -23.26
N LEU A 129 -10.07 -0.97 -23.07
CA LEU A 129 -10.61 -1.46 -21.79
C LEU A 129 -9.60 -1.27 -20.65
N ALA A 130 -8.33 -1.67 -20.87
CA ALA A 130 -7.29 -1.55 -19.87
C ALA A 130 -6.94 -0.08 -19.55
N GLN A 131 -6.84 0.77 -20.58
CA GLN A 131 -6.56 2.21 -20.42
C GLN A 131 -7.70 2.94 -19.69
N THR A 132 -8.94 2.66 -20.07
CA THR A 132 -10.11 3.27 -19.43
C THR A 132 -10.18 2.87 -17.95
N LEU A 133 -9.93 1.60 -17.67
CA LEU A 133 -9.90 1.10 -16.30
C LEU A 133 -8.83 1.80 -15.45
N ALA A 134 -7.60 1.91 -15.96
CA ALA A 134 -6.51 2.60 -15.27
C ALA A 134 -6.84 4.09 -15.02
N LYS A 135 -7.44 4.76 -16.00
CA LYS A 135 -7.87 6.15 -15.88
C LYS A 135 -8.96 6.34 -14.83
N MET A 136 -9.96 5.45 -14.80
CA MET A 136 -11.04 5.51 -13.81
C MET A 136 -10.53 5.29 -12.38
N LEU A 137 -9.54 4.42 -12.23
CA LEU A 137 -8.95 4.10 -10.93
C LEU A 137 -7.86 5.09 -10.50
N GLY A 138 -7.48 6.02 -11.37
CA GLY A 138 -6.42 6.99 -11.09
C GLY A 138 -5.05 6.35 -10.87
N VAL A 139 -4.77 5.21 -11.54
CA VAL A 139 -3.50 4.49 -11.39
C VAL A 139 -2.59 4.66 -12.61
N PRO A 140 -1.27 4.65 -12.42
CA PRO A 140 -0.31 4.68 -13.52
C PRO A 140 -0.53 3.53 -14.50
N PHE A 141 -0.39 3.81 -15.79
CA PHE A 141 -0.59 2.82 -16.85
C PHE A 141 0.57 2.86 -17.85
N ALA A 142 1.21 1.72 -18.06
CA ALA A 142 2.26 1.56 -19.06
C ALA A 142 1.92 0.43 -20.03
N ILE A 143 2.30 0.61 -21.28
CA ILE A 143 2.17 -0.40 -22.33
C ILE A 143 3.57 -0.83 -22.77
N ALA A 144 3.79 -2.14 -22.82
CA ALA A 144 5.01 -2.72 -23.36
C ALA A 144 4.63 -3.74 -24.45
N ASP A 145 5.45 -3.80 -25.48
CA ASP A 145 5.32 -4.81 -26.54
C ASP A 145 6.22 -6.00 -26.20
N ALA A 146 5.61 -7.15 -25.97
CA ALA A 146 6.34 -8.37 -25.63
C ALA A 146 7.15 -8.94 -26.80
N THR A 147 6.88 -8.53 -28.05
CA THR A 147 7.62 -9.00 -29.22
C THR A 147 9.01 -8.39 -29.34
N THR A 148 9.25 -7.25 -28.69
CA THR A 148 10.53 -6.55 -28.66
C THR A 148 11.40 -6.92 -27.47
N LEU A 149 10.82 -7.66 -26.49
CA LEU A 149 11.52 -8.03 -25.28
C LEU A 149 12.50 -9.17 -25.51
N THR A 150 13.72 -9.00 -25.06
CA THR A 150 14.78 -10.00 -25.12
C THR A 150 15.39 -10.22 -23.74
N GLU A 151 16.12 -11.32 -23.57
CA GLU A 151 16.94 -11.51 -22.37
C GLU A 151 18.08 -10.50 -22.32
N ALA A 152 18.46 -10.10 -21.11
CA ALA A 152 19.53 -9.14 -20.88
C ALA A 152 20.82 -9.50 -21.64
N GLY A 153 21.30 -8.57 -22.48
CA GLY A 153 22.51 -8.75 -23.29
C GLY A 153 22.28 -9.16 -24.77
N TYR A 154 21.04 -9.31 -25.21
CA TYR A 154 20.67 -9.46 -26.61
C TYR A 154 20.16 -8.15 -27.22
N VAL A 155 20.15 -8.07 -28.55
CA VAL A 155 19.61 -6.89 -29.25
C VAL A 155 18.09 -6.84 -29.12
N GLY A 156 17.60 -5.92 -28.29
CA GLY A 156 16.16 -5.72 -28.00
C GLY A 156 15.95 -4.88 -26.75
N GLU A 157 14.71 -4.73 -26.32
CA GLU A 157 14.39 -4.05 -25.05
C GLU A 157 14.49 -5.06 -23.89
N ASP A 158 15.20 -4.69 -22.83
CA ASP A 158 15.30 -5.50 -21.64
C ASP A 158 13.98 -5.50 -20.85
N VAL A 159 13.68 -6.60 -20.17
CA VAL A 159 12.46 -6.76 -19.36
C VAL A 159 12.36 -5.69 -18.26
N GLU A 160 13.50 -5.22 -17.76
CA GLU A 160 13.60 -4.14 -16.77
C GLU A 160 13.03 -2.81 -17.28
N ASN A 161 13.04 -2.56 -18.60
CA ASN A 161 12.46 -1.37 -19.21
C ASN A 161 10.94 -1.26 -19.00
N ILE A 162 10.24 -2.38 -18.78
CA ILE A 162 8.80 -2.37 -18.43
C ILE A 162 8.58 -1.65 -17.11
N LEU A 163 9.41 -1.97 -16.11
CA LEU A 163 9.34 -1.32 -14.79
C LEU A 163 9.71 0.15 -14.86
N LEU A 164 10.72 0.49 -15.66
CA LEU A 164 11.12 1.89 -15.88
C LEU A 164 9.97 2.69 -16.50
N ARG A 165 9.30 2.17 -17.54
CA ARG A 165 8.13 2.81 -18.16
C ARG A 165 6.99 2.99 -17.17
N LEU A 166 6.76 2.03 -16.27
CA LEU A 166 5.73 2.13 -15.25
C LEU A 166 6.06 3.21 -14.22
N ILE A 167 7.32 3.30 -13.80
CA ILE A 167 7.80 4.36 -12.90
C ILE A 167 7.65 5.73 -13.55
N GLN A 168 8.06 5.88 -14.82
CA GLN A 168 7.91 7.14 -15.55
C GLN A 168 6.45 7.56 -15.79
N ALA A 169 5.52 6.60 -15.81
CA ALA A 169 4.10 6.89 -15.91
C ALA A 169 3.46 7.24 -14.55
N ALA A 170 4.20 7.05 -13.45
CA ALA A 170 3.75 7.34 -12.08
C ALA A 170 4.20 8.72 -11.57
N ASP A 171 5.19 9.35 -12.24
CA ASP A 171 5.66 10.71 -11.99
C ASP A 171 4.77 11.75 -12.69
#